data_b72bc0bf658cfa27a591893b526cfb06
#
_entry.id   b72bc0bf658cfa27a591893b526cfb06
#
_cell.length_a   1.000
_cell.length_b   1.000
_cell.length_c   1.000
_cell.angle_alpha   90.00
_cell.angle_beta   90.00
_cell.angle_gamma   90.00
#
_symmetry.space_group_name_H-M   'P 1'
#
loop_
_entity.id
_entity.type
_entity.pdbx_description
1 polymer ?
#
loop_
_entity_poly.entity_id
_entity_poly.type
_entity_poly.pdbx_seq_one_letter_code
_entity_poly.pdbx_strand_id
1 'polypeptide(L)'
;MESFKLRLVASHMLAPSVRHLAFERADGTPFAFVPGQFIQIHFHYADGSPTKRSYSVGTVGNGSGAVQRLEIAVSYVEGGAASALLAQLDEGGTVDASGPFGRFCLHANDNNARYLLVATGTGVTPYRAMLGQIRTLTTSRGCRFALVYGARSEVELLYGEEFEAFAREVPGFSFHPCFSRVPRNVPRAHDRSGRVQVALAELAPDPATDIAYLCGNPDMVDETFALLKEAGLGVPQIRREKYISSR
;
A
#
# COMPACT_ATOMS: atom_id res chain seq x y z
N MET A 1 -16.76 -8.67 -15.05
CA MET A 1 -16.23 -7.47 -14.39
C MET A 1 -17.38 -6.91 -13.58
N GLU A 2 -17.26 -6.91 -12.26
CA GLU A 2 -18.36 -6.50 -11.40
C GLU A 2 -18.30 -4.99 -11.18
N SER A 3 -19.40 -4.29 -11.42
CA SER A 3 -19.60 -2.89 -11.07
C SER A 3 -20.57 -2.81 -9.89
N PHE A 4 -20.26 -1.97 -8.92
CA PHE A 4 -21.03 -1.84 -7.69
C PHE A 4 -20.95 -0.39 -7.18
N LYS A 5 -21.89 -0.04 -6.30
CA LYS A 5 -21.91 1.25 -5.63
C LYS A 5 -21.33 1.12 -4.22
N LEU A 6 -20.43 2.02 -3.88
CA LEU A 6 -19.81 2.12 -2.55
C LEU A 6 -20.42 3.32 -1.80
N ARG A 7 -20.78 3.13 -0.54
CA ARG A 7 -21.22 4.16 0.40
C ARG A 7 -20.13 4.44 1.40
N LEU A 8 -19.72 5.69 1.54
CA LEU A 8 -18.73 6.11 2.54
C LEU A 8 -19.35 5.98 3.94
N VAL A 9 -18.68 5.26 4.83
CA VAL A 9 -19.14 5.02 6.21
C VAL A 9 -18.23 5.62 7.28
N ALA A 10 -16.97 5.90 6.95
CA ALA A 10 -16.05 6.61 7.83
C ALA A 10 -14.89 7.21 7.04
N SER A 11 -14.31 8.28 7.54
CA SER A 11 -13.10 8.86 6.97
C SER A 11 -12.30 9.66 7.98
N HIS A 12 -10.98 9.74 7.78
CA HIS A 12 -10.09 10.61 8.54
C HIS A 12 -8.83 10.94 7.73
N MET A 13 -8.13 11.97 8.13
CA MET A 13 -6.84 12.32 7.52
C MET A 13 -5.73 11.45 8.09
N LEU A 14 -4.96 10.82 7.20
CA LEU A 14 -3.73 10.08 7.56
C LEU A 14 -2.49 10.98 7.54
N ALA A 15 -2.53 12.00 6.68
CA ALA A 15 -1.48 13.00 6.50
C ALA A 15 -2.12 14.27 5.94
N PRO A 16 -1.44 15.43 5.90
CA PRO A 16 -2.03 16.68 5.42
C PRO A 16 -2.68 16.61 4.03
N SER A 17 -2.21 15.71 3.16
CA SER A 17 -2.73 15.52 1.80
C SER A 17 -3.24 14.11 1.52
N VAL A 18 -3.40 13.26 2.54
CA VAL A 18 -3.86 11.88 2.37
C VAL A 18 -5.03 11.59 3.30
N ARG A 19 -6.17 11.20 2.72
CA ARG A 19 -7.37 10.81 3.45
C ARG A 19 -7.57 9.30 3.39
N HIS A 20 -7.89 8.69 4.52
CA HIS A 20 -8.40 7.34 4.63
C HIS A 20 -9.91 7.37 4.41
N LEU A 21 -10.41 6.50 3.55
CA LEU A 21 -11.84 6.35 3.27
C LEU A 21 -12.22 4.89 3.50
N ALA A 22 -13.26 4.67 4.31
CA ALA A 22 -13.85 3.37 4.56
C ALA A 22 -15.25 3.30 3.96
N PHE A 23 -15.47 2.32 3.09
CA PHE A 23 -16.71 2.12 2.38
C PHE A 23 -17.36 0.80 2.73
N GLU A 24 -18.68 0.73 2.53
CA GLU A 24 -19.45 -0.50 2.42
C GLU A 24 -20.12 -0.55 1.05
N ARG A 25 -20.39 -1.74 0.53
CA ARG A 25 -21.21 -1.85 -0.67
C ARG A 25 -22.63 -1.42 -0.36
N ALA A 26 -23.24 -0.60 -1.23
CA ALA A 26 -24.58 -0.06 -1.02
C ALA A 26 -25.66 -1.16 -1.03
N ASP A 27 -25.38 -2.31 -1.64
CA ASP A 27 -26.26 -3.48 -1.65
C ASP A 27 -26.09 -4.38 -0.39
N GLY A 28 -25.19 -4.01 0.53
CA GLY A 28 -24.92 -4.74 1.77
C GLY A 28 -24.12 -6.03 1.63
N THR A 29 -23.72 -6.40 0.40
CA THR A 29 -22.94 -7.63 0.20
C THR A 29 -21.47 -7.42 0.57
N PRO A 30 -20.80 -8.45 1.15
CA PRO A 30 -19.37 -8.37 1.44
C PRO A 30 -18.55 -8.23 0.17
N PHE A 31 -17.41 -7.53 0.26
CA PHE A 31 -16.46 -7.38 -0.82
C PHE A 31 -15.34 -8.43 -0.70
N ALA A 32 -15.22 -9.30 -1.70
CA ALA A 32 -14.17 -10.31 -1.77
C ALA A 32 -12.96 -9.77 -2.56
N PHE A 33 -11.76 -9.90 -2.01
CA PHE A 33 -10.51 -9.51 -2.67
C PHE A 33 -9.32 -10.31 -2.14
N VAL A 34 -8.25 -10.31 -2.92
CA VAL A 34 -6.94 -10.79 -2.46
C VAL A 34 -6.09 -9.58 -2.06
N PRO A 35 -5.47 -9.55 -0.85
CA PRO A 35 -4.59 -8.47 -0.44
C PRO A 35 -3.53 -8.11 -1.49
N GLY A 36 -3.44 -6.82 -1.82
CA GLY A 36 -2.64 -6.30 -2.92
C GLY A 36 -3.43 -5.97 -4.18
N GLN A 37 -4.71 -6.33 -4.26
CA GLN A 37 -5.61 -5.89 -5.31
C GLN A 37 -6.10 -4.46 -5.09
N PHE A 38 -6.64 -3.84 -6.15
CA PHE A 38 -7.19 -2.50 -6.17
C PHE A 38 -8.62 -2.47 -6.72
N ILE A 39 -9.32 -1.39 -6.46
CA ILE A 39 -10.59 -1.02 -7.09
C ILE A 39 -10.39 0.17 -8.01
N GLN A 40 -11.33 0.40 -8.93
CA GLN A 40 -11.46 1.62 -9.73
C GLN A 40 -12.70 2.37 -9.30
N ILE A 41 -12.54 3.63 -8.91
CA ILE A 41 -13.66 4.57 -8.68
C ILE A 41 -13.93 5.31 -9.98
N HIS A 42 -15.18 5.34 -10.41
CA HIS A 42 -15.64 5.96 -11.63
C HIS A 42 -16.19 7.36 -11.36
N PHE A 43 -15.89 8.31 -12.21
CA PHE A 43 -16.38 9.68 -12.13
C PHE A 43 -16.35 10.35 -13.50
N HIS A 44 -16.75 11.62 -13.57
CA HIS A 44 -16.74 12.40 -14.81
C HIS A 44 -15.86 13.63 -14.64
N TYR A 45 -15.17 14.02 -15.70
CA TYR A 45 -14.54 15.33 -15.76
C TYR A 45 -15.60 16.45 -15.88
N ALA A 46 -15.17 17.69 -15.76
CA ALA A 46 -16.07 18.85 -15.87
C ALA A 46 -16.77 18.95 -17.23
N ASP A 47 -16.20 18.40 -18.29
CA ASP A 47 -16.76 18.31 -19.63
C ASP A 47 -17.77 17.15 -19.81
N GLY A 48 -18.03 16.39 -18.74
CA GLY A 48 -18.92 15.23 -18.75
C GLY A 48 -18.29 13.93 -19.25
N SER A 49 -17.03 13.94 -19.70
CA SER A 49 -16.38 12.71 -20.15
C SER A 49 -16.09 11.75 -18.99
N PRO A 50 -16.37 10.43 -19.14
CA PRO A 50 -16.18 9.45 -18.10
C PRO A 50 -14.68 9.16 -17.88
N THR A 51 -14.31 8.97 -16.62
CA THR A 51 -12.95 8.58 -16.24
C THR A 51 -12.96 7.72 -14.98
N LYS A 52 -11.81 7.21 -14.57
CA LYS A 52 -11.66 6.39 -13.38
C LYS A 52 -10.26 6.51 -12.79
N ARG A 53 -10.12 6.23 -11.50
CA ARG A 53 -8.84 6.12 -10.80
C ARG A 53 -8.79 4.86 -9.99
N SER A 54 -7.59 4.26 -9.95
CA SER A 54 -7.31 3.03 -9.22
C SER A 54 -6.83 3.35 -7.80
N TYR A 55 -7.36 2.61 -6.84
CA TYR A 55 -6.98 2.72 -5.42
C TYR A 55 -6.77 1.32 -4.86
N SER A 56 -5.59 1.06 -4.33
CA SER A 56 -5.30 -0.21 -3.68
C SER A 56 -6.17 -0.39 -2.45
N VAL A 57 -6.70 -1.59 -2.27
CA VAL A 57 -7.44 -1.96 -1.08
C VAL A 57 -6.47 -2.03 0.10
N GLY A 58 -6.77 -1.28 1.14
CA GLY A 58 -5.96 -1.21 2.37
C GLY A 58 -6.56 -1.97 3.54
N THR A 59 -7.73 -2.59 3.37
CA THR A 59 -8.42 -3.31 4.44
C THR A 59 -7.60 -4.48 4.94
N VAL A 60 -7.35 -4.53 6.24
CA VAL A 60 -6.76 -5.70 6.90
C VAL A 60 -7.83 -6.76 7.05
N GLY A 61 -7.75 -7.81 6.23
CA GLY A 61 -8.69 -8.92 6.27
C GLY A 61 -8.47 -9.83 7.48
N ASN A 62 -9.55 -10.44 7.94
CA ASN A 62 -9.55 -11.45 9.00
C ASN A 62 -9.27 -12.89 8.50
N GLY A 63 -8.82 -13.03 7.24
CA GLY A 63 -8.55 -14.32 6.61
C GLY A 63 -9.76 -14.99 5.94
N SER A 64 -10.96 -14.42 6.03
CA SER A 64 -12.18 -14.99 5.40
C SER A 64 -12.28 -14.75 3.89
N GLY A 65 -11.38 -13.95 3.31
CA GLY A 65 -11.39 -13.60 1.89
C GLY A 65 -12.46 -12.58 1.48
N ALA A 66 -13.37 -12.20 2.37
CA ALA A 66 -14.37 -11.16 2.15
C ALA A 66 -14.51 -10.25 3.37
N VAL A 67 -14.80 -8.96 3.12
CA VAL A 67 -14.90 -7.93 4.16
C VAL A 67 -16.16 -7.10 3.98
N GLN A 68 -16.75 -6.61 5.06
CA GLN A 68 -17.86 -5.65 5.02
C GLN A 68 -17.36 -4.24 4.71
N ARG A 69 -16.19 -3.86 5.26
CA ARG A 69 -15.54 -2.58 5.02
C ARG A 69 -14.42 -2.70 4.02
N LEU A 70 -14.48 -1.86 3.01
CA LEU A 70 -13.42 -1.67 2.02
C LEU A 70 -12.74 -0.33 2.30
N GLU A 71 -11.43 -0.37 2.57
CA GLU A 71 -10.66 0.81 2.95
C GLU A 71 -9.64 1.15 1.87
N ILE A 72 -9.49 2.44 1.58
CA ILE A 72 -8.49 2.96 0.65
C ILE A 72 -7.81 4.20 1.23
N ALA A 73 -6.59 4.49 0.77
CA ALA A 73 -5.90 5.75 1.03
C ALA A 73 -5.87 6.61 -0.24
N VAL A 74 -6.36 7.83 -0.15
CA VAL A 74 -6.47 8.77 -1.26
C VAL A 74 -5.51 9.92 -1.05
N SER A 75 -4.51 10.04 -1.92
CA SER A 75 -3.64 11.21 -1.97
C SER A 75 -4.32 12.30 -2.80
N TYR A 76 -4.46 13.49 -2.23
CA TYR A 76 -5.02 14.64 -2.93
C TYR A 76 -3.97 15.28 -3.82
N VAL A 77 -4.34 15.44 -5.09
CA VAL A 77 -3.54 16.12 -6.11
C VAL A 77 -4.27 17.42 -6.46
N GLU A 78 -3.57 18.54 -6.39
CA GLU A 78 -4.13 19.85 -6.75
C GLU A 78 -4.62 19.85 -8.20
N GLY A 79 -5.86 20.29 -8.43
CA GLY A 79 -6.52 20.26 -9.74
C GLY A 79 -6.98 18.89 -10.21
N GLY A 80 -6.78 17.82 -9.42
CA GLY A 80 -7.23 16.47 -9.77
C GLY A 80 -8.72 16.27 -9.58
N ALA A 81 -9.47 15.87 -10.63
CA ALA A 81 -10.91 15.66 -10.56
C ALA A 81 -11.34 14.58 -9.54
N ALA A 82 -10.58 13.48 -9.43
CA ALA A 82 -10.83 12.46 -8.41
C ALA A 82 -10.57 13.00 -6.99
N SER A 83 -9.54 13.86 -6.84
CA SER A 83 -9.24 14.51 -5.56
C SER A 83 -10.39 15.43 -5.14
N ALA A 84 -10.93 16.23 -6.05
CA ALA A 84 -12.07 17.11 -5.78
C ALA A 84 -13.32 16.30 -5.37
N LEU A 85 -13.66 15.23 -6.11
CA LEU A 85 -14.78 14.35 -5.79
C LEU A 85 -14.64 13.73 -4.40
N LEU A 86 -13.51 13.08 -4.14
CA LEU A 86 -13.32 12.32 -2.89
C LEU A 86 -13.04 13.20 -1.68
N ALA A 87 -12.57 14.46 -1.89
CA ALA A 87 -12.43 15.42 -0.81
C ALA A 87 -13.78 15.93 -0.29
N GLN A 88 -14.77 16.05 -1.20
CA GLN A 88 -16.10 16.55 -0.89
C GLN A 88 -17.09 15.43 -0.52
N LEU A 89 -16.67 14.16 -0.59
CA LEU A 89 -17.54 13.04 -0.27
C LEU A 89 -17.74 12.95 1.24
N ASP A 90 -18.98 13.17 1.68
CA ASP A 90 -19.40 13.05 3.07
C ASP A 90 -19.84 11.62 3.40
N GLU A 91 -19.90 11.29 4.70
CA GLU A 91 -20.44 10.02 5.18
C GLU A 91 -21.88 9.84 4.71
N GLY A 92 -22.21 8.67 4.21
CA GLY A 92 -23.46 8.35 3.55
C GLY A 92 -23.45 8.62 2.04
N GLY A 93 -22.54 9.43 1.52
CA GLY A 93 -22.35 9.67 0.11
C GLY A 93 -21.89 8.42 -0.64
N THR A 94 -22.18 8.34 -1.93
CA THR A 94 -21.90 7.14 -2.74
C THR A 94 -21.04 7.45 -3.95
N VAL A 95 -20.23 6.46 -4.36
CA VAL A 95 -19.47 6.47 -5.60
C VAL A 95 -19.66 5.16 -6.36
N ASP A 96 -19.55 5.23 -7.68
CA ASP A 96 -19.55 4.02 -8.53
C ASP A 96 -18.14 3.47 -8.59
N ALA A 97 -18.02 2.15 -8.47
CA ALA A 97 -16.75 1.45 -8.47
C ALA A 97 -16.81 0.15 -9.25
N SER A 98 -15.64 -0.37 -9.60
CA SER A 98 -15.48 -1.72 -10.15
C SER A 98 -14.24 -2.39 -9.61
N GLY A 99 -14.22 -3.72 -9.60
CA GLY A 99 -13.10 -4.51 -9.10
C GLY A 99 -13.53 -5.86 -8.49
N PRO A 100 -12.63 -6.55 -7.80
CA PRO A 100 -11.20 -6.19 -7.60
C PRO A 100 -10.36 -6.46 -8.85
N PHE A 101 -9.24 -5.75 -8.97
CA PHE A 101 -8.26 -5.90 -10.04
C PHE A 101 -6.84 -6.02 -9.47
N GLY A 102 -5.89 -6.39 -10.32
CA GLY A 102 -4.47 -6.39 -9.95
C GLY A 102 -3.92 -7.78 -9.60
N ARG A 103 -2.59 -7.87 -9.68
CA ARG A 103 -1.81 -9.09 -9.40
C ARG A 103 -0.64 -8.83 -8.46
N PHE A 104 -0.63 -7.68 -7.81
CA PHE A 104 0.42 -7.31 -6.84
C PHE A 104 0.16 -7.98 -5.48
N CYS A 105 0.00 -9.29 -5.49
CA CYS A 105 -0.36 -10.10 -4.32
C CYS A 105 0.80 -10.99 -3.88
N LEU A 106 0.82 -11.38 -2.61
CA LEU A 106 1.69 -12.46 -2.15
C LEU A 106 1.17 -13.78 -2.74
N HIS A 107 2.04 -14.53 -3.40
CA HIS A 107 1.63 -15.78 -4.05
C HIS A 107 1.98 -16.99 -3.18
N ALA A 108 1.06 -17.96 -3.11
CA ALA A 108 1.25 -19.18 -2.35
C ALA A 108 2.46 -20.02 -2.81
N ASN A 109 2.82 -19.89 -4.11
CA ASN A 109 3.93 -20.62 -4.72
C ASN A 109 5.30 -19.92 -4.55
N ASP A 110 5.35 -18.75 -3.90
CA ASP A 110 6.63 -18.11 -3.59
C ASP A 110 7.34 -18.92 -2.50
N ASN A 111 8.51 -19.43 -2.82
CA ASN A 111 9.33 -20.24 -1.91
C ASN A 111 10.48 -19.44 -1.27
N ASN A 112 10.40 -18.12 -1.33
CA ASN A 112 11.40 -17.24 -0.77
C ASN A 112 11.35 -17.23 0.77
N ALA A 113 12.52 -17.17 1.39
CA ALA A 113 12.63 -17.10 2.84
C ALA A 113 12.44 -15.66 3.37
N ARG A 114 12.75 -14.65 2.54
CA ARG A 114 12.63 -13.24 2.93
C ARG A 114 11.92 -12.42 1.85
N TYR A 115 11.03 -11.53 2.30
CA TYR A 115 10.26 -10.60 1.49
C TYR A 115 10.68 -9.17 1.80
N LEU A 116 11.17 -8.45 0.81
CA LEU A 116 11.55 -7.05 0.87
C LEU A 116 10.40 -6.21 0.32
N LEU A 117 9.66 -5.55 1.19
CA LEU A 117 8.53 -4.69 0.84
C LEU A 117 9.00 -3.24 0.84
N VAL A 118 8.95 -2.55 -0.29
CA VAL A 118 9.43 -1.17 -0.40
C VAL A 118 8.31 -0.26 -0.87
N ALA A 119 8.04 0.81 -0.11
CA ALA A 119 6.97 1.74 -0.41
C ALA A 119 7.36 3.21 -0.27
N THR A 120 6.59 4.08 -0.95
CA THR A 120 6.51 5.52 -0.68
C THR A 120 5.06 6.00 -0.78
N GLY A 121 4.68 6.94 0.07
CA GLY A 121 3.33 7.53 0.10
C GLY A 121 2.24 6.47 0.23
N THR A 122 1.16 6.61 -0.54
CA THR A 122 0.05 5.64 -0.55
C THR A 122 0.40 4.26 -1.12
N GLY A 123 1.59 4.07 -1.68
CA GLY A 123 2.11 2.76 -2.08
C GLY A 123 2.28 1.76 -0.93
N VAL A 124 2.18 2.22 0.33
CA VAL A 124 2.16 1.35 1.51
C VAL A 124 0.81 0.64 1.71
N THR A 125 -0.27 1.14 1.10
CA THR A 125 -1.64 0.65 1.28
C THR A 125 -1.81 -0.85 1.00
N PRO A 126 -1.30 -1.43 -0.11
CA PRO A 126 -1.41 -2.86 -0.35
C PRO A 126 -0.70 -3.70 0.72
N TYR A 127 0.41 -3.22 1.29
CA TYR A 127 1.12 -3.95 2.36
C TYR A 127 0.34 -3.96 3.66
N ARG A 128 -0.43 -2.91 3.96
CA ARG A 128 -1.37 -2.92 5.08
C ARG A 128 -2.40 -4.04 4.93
N ALA A 129 -2.99 -4.18 3.76
CA ALA A 129 -3.92 -5.28 3.49
C ALA A 129 -3.29 -6.67 3.64
N MET A 130 -1.98 -6.80 3.36
CA MET A 130 -1.23 -8.06 3.46
C MET A 130 -0.88 -8.48 4.89
N LEU A 131 -1.07 -7.64 5.92
CA LEU A 131 -0.61 -7.94 7.30
C LEU A 131 -1.12 -9.28 7.82
N GLY A 132 -2.37 -9.65 7.56
CA GLY A 132 -2.91 -10.96 7.93
C GLY A 132 -2.18 -12.14 7.27
N GLN A 133 -1.88 -12.01 5.96
CA GLN A 133 -1.11 -13.02 5.23
C GLN A 133 0.35 -13.08 5.69
N ILE A 134 0.97 -11.93 5.97
CA ILE A 134 2.33 -11.82 6.51
C ILE A 134 2.42 -12.59 7.84
N ARG A 135 1.49 -12.35 8.77
CA ARG A 135 1.41 -13.08 10.05
C ARG A 135 1.33 -14.60 9.81
N THR A 136 0.47 -15.03 8.90
CA THR A 136 0.32 -16.45 8.56
C THR A 136 1.62 -17.04 7.99
N LEU A 137 2.24 -16.40 7.01
CA LEU A 137 3.47 -16.90 6.39
C LEU A 137 4.66 -16.91 7.36
N THR A 138 4.75 -15.92 8.23
CA THR A 138 5.76 -15.87 9.29
C THR A 138 5.60 -17.04 10.27
N THR A 139 4.37 -17.31 10.70
CA THR A 139 4.10 -18.36 11.71
C THR A 139 4.21 -19.77 11.12
N SER A 140 3.64 -19.97 9.90
CA SER A 140 3.56 -21.32 9.32
C SER A 140 4.79 -21.76 8.55
N ARG A 141 5.54 -20.78 7.97
CA ARG A 141 6.69 -21.08 7.09
C ARG A 141 8.02 -20.47 7.59
N GLY A 142 8.01 -19.68 8.68
CA GLY A 142 9.18 -18.98 9.16
C GLY A 142 9.69 -17.90 8.20
N CYS A 143 8.85 -17.43 7.26
CA CYS A 143 9.23 -16.36 6.35
C CYS A 143 9.53 -15.06 7.11
N ARG A 144 10.49 -14.29 6.62
CA ARG A 144 10.82 -12.97 7.15
C ARG A 144 10.35 -11.88 6.21
N PHE A 145 9.87 -10.79 6.77
CA PHE A 145 9.41 -9.63 6.03
C PHE A 145 10.11 -8.37 6.53
N ALA A 146 10.59 -7.55 5.62
CA ALA A 146 11.14 -6.23 5.93
C ALA A 146 10.37 -5.18 5.11
N LEU A 147 9.62 -4.30 5.79
CA LEU A 147 8.95 -3.16 5.16
C LEU A 147 9.84 -1.93 5.28
N VAL A 148 10.40 -1.49 4.16
CA VAL A 148 11.17 -0.25 4.01
C VAL A 148 10.24 0.82 3.45
N TYR A 149 9.88 1.82 4.26
CA TYR A 149 8.86 2.79 3.89
C TYR A 149 9.37 4.23 3.95
N GLY A 150 9.43 4.86 2.78
CA GLY A 150 9.88 6.24 2.60
C GLY A 150 8.77 7.27 2.80
N ALA A 151 9.00 8.20 3.72
CA ALA A 151 8.21 9.40 3.93
C ALA A 151 9.13 10.64 3.92
N ARG A 152 8.56 11.84 3.73
CA ARG A 152 9.35 13.07 3.86
C ARG A 152 9.59 13.43 5.32
N SER A 153 8.63 13.13 6.18
CA SER A 153 8.65 13.37 7.62
C SER A 153 7.67 12.43 8.34
N GLU A 154 7.67 12.44 9.67
CA GLU A 154 6.79 11.60 10.48
C GLU A 154 5.29 11.81 10.20
N VAL A 155 4.86 13.06 9.97
CA VAL A 155 3.45 13.38 9.67
C VAL A 155 2.95 12.81 8.34
N GLU A 156 3.85 12.35 7.49
CA GLU A 156 3.53 11.70 6.22
C GLU A 156 3.73 10.17 6.25
N LEU A 157 4.07 9.61 7.42
CA LEU A 157 4.24 8.17 7.60
C LEU A 157 2.87 7.50 7.80
N LEU A 158 2.20 7.19 6.69
CA LEU A 158 0.86 6.60 6.71
C LEU A 158 0.86 5.26 7.45
N TYR A 159 -0.09 5.05 8.35
CA TYR A 159 -0.24 3.82 9.15
C TYR A 159 1.02 3.43 9.97
N GLY A 160 1.92 4.38 10.23
CA GLY A 160 3.20 4.11 10.88
C GLY A 160 3.05 3.38 12.22
N GLU A 161 2.14 3.85 13.09
CA GLU A 161 1.87 3.22 14.39
C GLU A 161 1.34 1.78 14.25
N GLU A 162 0.51 1.51 13.24
CA GLU A 162 -0.02 0.17 12.95
C GLU A 162 1.09 -0.79 12.54
N PHE A 163 2.00 -0.36 11.65
CA PHE A 163 3.16 -1.18 11.26
C PHE A 163 4.15 -1.40 12.39
N GLU A 164 4.36 -0.41 13.25
CA GLU A 164 5.21 -0.54 14.42
C GLU A 164 4.61 -1.48 15.47
N ALA A 165 3.30 -1.40 15.71
CA ALA A 165 2.61 -2.34 16.56
C ALA A 165 2.72 -3.76 16.02
N PHE A 166 2.49 -3.93 14.72
CA PHE A 166 2.62 -5.22 14.05
C PHE A 166 4.04 -5.79 14.13
N ALA A 167 5.08 -4.94 14.00
CA ALA A 167 6.47 -5.37 14.12
C ALA A 167 6.82 -5.84 15.54
N ARG A 168 6.19 -5.26 16.58
CA ARG A 168 6.34 -5.74 17.96
C ARG A 168 5.66 -7.09 18.22
N GLU A 169 4.55 -7.35 17.53
CA GLU A 169 3.74 -8.58 17.70
C GLU A 169 4.24 -9.76 16.87
N VAL A 170 4.89 -9.50 15.73
CA VAL A 170 5.26 -10.52 14.75
C VAL A 170 6.78 -10.54 14.56
N PRO A 171 7.52 -11.40 15.26
CA PRO A 171 9.00 -11.40 15.28
C PRO A 171 9.66 -11.56 13.90
N GLY A 172 8.97 -12.13 12.92
CA GLY A 172 9.46 -12.26 11.55
C GLY A 172 9.20 -11.04 10.68
N PHE A 173 8.56 -9.98 11.19
CA PHE A 173 8.31 -8.74 10.48
C PHE A 173 9.15 -7.60 11.07
N SER A 174 9.84 -6.84 10.22
CA SER A 174 10.55 -5.63 10.61
C SER A 174 10.06 -4.42 9.81
N PHE A 175 9.97 -3.27 10.49
CA PHE A 175 9.51 -2.02 9.89
C PHE A 175 10.65 -0.99 9.93
N HIS A 176 11.02 -0.45 8.76
CA HIS A 176 12.13 0.48 8.56
C HIS A 176 11.62 1.79 7.94
N PRO A 177 11.09 2.74 8.72
CA PRO A 177 10.71 4.05 8.22
C PRO A 177 11.95 4.86 7.80
N CYS A 178 11.89 5.48 6.60
CA CYS A 178 12.96 6.27 6.03
C CYS A 178 12.49 7.72 5.84
N PHE A 179 13.12 8.66 6.52
CA PHE A 179 12.77 10.08 6.49
C PHE A 179 13.71 10.85 5.58
N SER A 180 13.20 11.31 4.42
CA SER A 180 14.03 11.94 3.38
C SER A 180 14.27 13.43 3.59
N ARG A 181 13.49 14.11 4.46
CA ARG A 181 13.62 15.56 4.70
C ARG A 181 13.75 15.91 6.18
N VAL A 182 12.78 15.48 6.99
CA VAL A 182 12.74 15.83 8.42
C VAL A 182 12.70 14.53 9.21
N PRO A 183 13.77 14.21 9.98
CA PRO A 183 13.78 13.03 10.85
C PRO A 183 12.72 13.17 11.96
N ARG A 184 12.41 12.07 12.61
CA ARG A 184 11.54 12.06 13.77
C ARG A 184 12.18 12.82 14.93
N ASN A 185 11.38 13.58 15.68
CA ASN A 185 11.90 14.33 16.85
C ASN A 185 12.48 13.40 17.92
N VAL A 186 11.86 12.24 18.12
CA VAL A 186 12.35 11.18 19.01
C VAL A 186 12.63 9.96 18.12
N PRO A 187 13.90 9.71 17.72
CA PRO A 187 14.25 8.60 16.86
C PRO A 187 13.90 7.25 17.50
N ARG A 188 13.43 6.30 16.68
CA ARG A 188 13.18 4.91 17.05
C ARG A 188 14.26 4.01 16.44
N ALA A 189 14.43 2.81 16.99
CA ALA A 189 15.56 1.91 16.68
C ALA A 189 15.75 1.60 15.18
N HIS A 190 14.64 1.56 14.42
CA HIS A 190 14.68 1.23 12.99
C HIS A 190 14.47 2.43 12.07
N ASP A 191 14.39 3.66 12.60
CA ASP A 191 14.33 4.86 11.79
C ASP A 191 15.62 5.03 10.96
N ARG A 192 15.45 5.44 9.73
CA ARG A 192 16.55 5.73 8.80
C ARG A 192 16.42 7.13 8.24
N SER A 193 17.55 7.79 8.06
CA SER A 193 17.63 9.06 7.32
C SER A 193 17.86 8.78 5.85
N GLY A 194 17.20 9.56 4.98
CA GLY A 194 17.37 9.46 3.54
C GLY A 194 16.29 8.65 2.83
N ARG A 195 16.63 8.18 1.62
CA ARG A 195 15.72 7.44 0.76
C ARG A 195 15.73 5.94 1.06
N VAL A 196 14.68 5.24 0.66
CA VAL A 196 14.48 3.79 0.87
C VAL A 196 15.63 2.93 0.32
N GLN A 197 16.30 3.37 -0.74
CA GLN A 197 17.40 2.64 -1.37
C GLN A 197 18.58 2.44 -0.40
N VAL A 198 18.88 3.43 0.44
CA VAL A 198 19.96 3.35 1.44
C VAL A 198 19.63 2.27 2.47
N ALA A 199 18.45 2.33 3.07
CA ALA A 199 18.00 1.34 4.05
C ALA A 199 17.90 -0.07 3.44
N LEU A 200 17.46 -0.17 2.18
CA LEU A 200 17.37 -1.45 1.48
C LEU A 200 18.76 -2.05 1.23
N ALA A 201 19.75 -1.24 0.88
CA ALA A 201 21.13 -1.70 0.70
C ALA A 201 21.72 -2.23 2.03
N GLU A 202 21.42 -1.59 3.18
CA GLU A 202 21.83 -2.07 4.51
C GLU A 202 21.23 -3.44 4.86
N LEU A 203 20.06 -3.79 4.30
CA LEU A 203 19.45 -5.11 4.48
C LEU A 203 20.15 -6.21 3.65
N ALA A 204 21.15 -5.85 2.83
CA ALA A 204 21.92 -6.76 1.99
C ALA A 204 20.99 -7.75 1.23
N PRO A 205 20.33 -7.32 0.15
CA PRO A 205 19.46 -8.19 -0.64
C PRO A 205 20.22 -9.40 -1.19
N ASP A 206 19.67 -10.60 -1.01
CA ASP A 206 20.27 -11.88 -1.40
C ASP A 206 19.38 -12.57 -2.46
N PRO A 207 19.86 -12.74 -3.71
CA PRO A 207 19.10 -13.39 -4.76
C PRO A 207 18.74 -14.85 -4.51
N ALA A 208 19.44 -15.52 -3.57
CA ALA A 208 19.15 -16.90 -3.20
C ALA A 208 17.89 -17.04 -2.31
N THR A 209 17.57 -16.01 -1.54
CA THR A 209 16.52 -16.09 -0.51
C THR A 209 15.40 -15.06 -0.65
N ASP A 210 15.63 -13.98 -1.39
CA ASP A 210 14.77 -12.81 -1.37
C ASP A 210 13.81 -12.72 -2.56
N ILE A 211 12.68 -12.14 -2.29
CA ILE A 211 11.75 -11.59 -3.27
C ILE A 211 11.38 -10.16 -2.86
N ALA A 212 11.33 -9.24 -3.80
CA ALA A 212 11.02 -7.84 -3.54
C ALA A 212 9.68 -7.42 -4.15
N TYR A 213 8.96 -6.58 -3.42
CA TYR A 213 7.73 -5.92 -3.84
C TYR A 213 7.93 -4.41 -3.72
N LEU A 214 7.75 -3.68 -4.82
CA LEU A 214 8.00 -2.24 -4.91
C LEU A 214 6.69 -1.53 -5.28
N CYS A 215 6.22 -0.59 -4.45
CA CYS A 215 4.97 0.10 -4.71
C CYS A 215 5.05 1.60 -4.34
N GLY A 216 4.58 2.47 -5.23
CA GLY A 216 4.49 3.90 -4.98
C GLY A 216 5.05 4.78 -6.11
N ASN A 217 5.82 5.81 -5.74
CA ASN A 217 6.38 6.76 -6.70
C ASN A 217 7.18 6.07 -7.81
N PRO A 218 6.95 6.41 -9.10
CA PRO A 218 7.62 5.78 -10.23
C PRO A 218 9.16 5.80 -10.15
N ASP A 219 9.74 6.95 -9.78
CA ASP A 219 11.21 7.09 -9.69
C ASP A 219 11.77 6.19 -8.57
N MET A 220 11.10 6.15 -7.41
CA MET A 220 11.47 5.24 -6.32
C MET A 220 11.44 3.79 -6.79
N VAL A 221 10.41 3.39 -7.51
CA VAL A 221 10.27 2.01 -8.02
C VAL A 221 11.39 1.68 -9.02
N ASP A 222 11.74 2.60 -9.93
CA ASP A 222 12.78 2.38 -10.95
C ASP A 222 14.18 2.36 -10.33
N GLU A 223 14.51 3.31 -9.48
CA GLU A 223 15.80 3.35 -8.76
C GLU A 223 15.99 2.10 -7.89
N THR A 224 14.94 1.69 -7.16
CA THR A 224 15.00 0.48 -6.31
C THR A 224 15.11 -0.80 -7.15
N PHE A 225 14.41 -0.85 -8.29
CA PHE A 225 14.56 -1.97 -9.22
C PHE A 225 16.00 -2.10 -9.74
N ALA A 226 16.63 -1.00 -10.12
CA ALA A 226 18.01 -0.98 -10.59
C ALA A 226 18.96 -1.49 -9.50
N LEU A 227 18.83 -0.99 -8.26
CA LEU A 227 19.61 -1.44 -7.11
C LEU A 227 19.48 -2.95 -6.86
N LEU A 228 18.27 -3.49 -6.87
CA LEU A 228 18.04 -4.92 -6.66
C LEU A 228 18.60 -5.78 -7.81
N LYS A 229 18.57 -5.26 -9.05
CA LYS A 229 19.21 -5.91 -10.20
C LYS A 229 20.72 -5.95 -10.05
N GLU A 230 21.35 -4.88 -9.58
CA GLU A 230 22.78 -4.82 -9.27
C GLU A 230 23.16 -5.78 -8.13
N ALA A 231 22.27 -5.97 -7.14
CA ALA A 231 22.41 -6.96 -6.09
C ALA A 231 22.20 -8.42 -6.56
N GLY A 232 21.86 -8.63 -7.86
CA GLY A 232 21.73 -9.95 -8.48
C GLY A 232 20.32 -10.54 -8.52
N LEU A 233 19.28 -9.85 -8.01
CA LEU A 233 17.92 -10.37 -8.10
C LEU A 233 17.45 -10.47 -9.55
N GLY A 234 16.82 -11.59 -9.90
CA GLY A 234 16.19 -11.79 -11.21
C GLY A 234 14.91 -10.94 -11.36
N VAL A 235 14.53 -10.61 -12.60
CA VAL A 235 13.28 -9.87 -12.88
C VAL A 235 12.04 -10.53 -12.25
N PRO A 236 11.88 -11.87 -12.25
CA PRO A 236 10.75 -12.53 -11.61
C PRO A 236 10.71 -12.37 -10.07
N GLN A 237 11.84 -12.06 -9.44
CA GLN A 237 11.96 -11.82 -8.01
C GLN A 237 11.64 -10.37 -7.62
N ILE A 238 11.34 -9.47 -8.58
CA ILE A 238 11.08 -8.06 -8.31
C ILE A 238 9.71 -7.69 -8.88
N ARG A 239 8.70 -7.68 -8.05
CA ARG A 239 7.33 -7.29 -8.40
C ARG A 239 7.15 -5.79 -8.19
N ARG A 240 6.44 -5.13 -9.13
CA ARG A 240 6.37 -3.67 -9.14
C ARG A 240 4.98 -3.17 -9.45
N GLU A 241 4.57 -2.12 -8.74
CA GLU A 241 3.39 -1.33 -9.06
C GLU A 241 3.72 0.17 -8.90
N LYS A 242 3.58 0.93 -9.99
CA LYS A 242 3.86 2.36 -10.01
C LYS A 242 2.57 3.16 -9.85
N TYR A 243 2.54 4.09 -8.90
CA TYR A 243 1.42 5.00 -8.72
C TYR A 243 1.65 6.27 -9.54
N ILE A 244 0.99 6.33 -10.69
CA ILE A 244 1.08 7.47 -11.60
C ILE A 244 -0.04 8.45 -11.23
N SER A 245 0.32 9.63 -10.74
CA SER A 245 -0.61 10.74 -10.55
C SER A 245 -0.87 11.38 -11.92
N SER A 246 -1.98 11.03 -12.57
CA SER A 246 -2.44 11.78 -13.75
C SER A 246 -3.26 12.99 -13.29
N ARG A 247 -2.85 14.17 -13.79
CA ARG A 247 -3.62 15.42 -13.68
C ARG A 247 -4.89 15.35 -14.51
#